data_d51c38102ceffc79184546a28c4b7969
#
_entry.id   d51c38102ceffc79184546a28c4b7969
#
_cell.length_a   1.000
_cell.length_b   1.000
_cell.length_c   1.000
_cell.angle_alpha   90.00
_cell.angle_beta   90.00
_cell.angle_gamma   90.00
#
_symmetry.space_group_name_H-M   'P 1'
#
loop_
_entity.id
_entity.type
_entity.pdbx_description
1 polymer ?
#
loop_
_entity_poly.entity_id
_entity_poly.type
_entity_poly.pdbx_seq_one_letter_code
_entity_poly.pdbx_strand_id
1 'polypeptide(L)'
;MLHESTQNSRELLIQLARLGDLVQSLPAIEALVDADPETPLDVLCSAPLATVLGEARNIGRVIPWDGARWRAWGEQWSEDPHGTLRAAQAYLAGLGESTYGRIYPLNQHNRSLLLTHLFSSPSVRADWDDRSEARIRPWAEYLRHIATHRGNNRVHLADAWCGMSGVRPRGRAPLFQPPAVELPDDLAPIGQRQGLLVALVTGAGETDRCVSPATWGRWTKEFLTQTDAGQVVLIGSGREREAGQAILESIPALLQGRVWDATGRTSIPQLMKLLHKCRWVIGADTGPLH
;
A
#
# COMPACT_ATOMS: atom_id res chain seq x y z
N MET A 1 24.22 -37.05 -16.62
CA MET A 1 23.43 -35.82 -16.81
C MET A 1 22.19 -35.99 -15.97
N LEU A 2 22.26 -35.54 -14.76
CA LEU A 2 21.14 -35.58 -13.80
C LEU A 2 20.30 -34.33 -14.05
N HIS A 3 19.11 -34.48 -14.62
CA HIS A 3 18.03 -33.52 -14.47
C HIS A 3 17.66 -33.55 -12.98
N GLU A 4 18.29 -32.68 -12.18
CA GLU A 4 17.73 -32.33 -10.90
C GLU A 4 16.37 -31.68 -11.16
N SER A 5 15.36 -32.36 -10.70
CA SER A 5 13.99 -31.88 -10.62
C SER A 5 14.00 -30.45 -10.05
N THR A 6 13.56 -29.48 -10.83
CA THR A 6 13.14 -28.19 -10.32
C THR A 6 11.95 -28.43 -9.38
N GLN A 7 12.26 -28.72 -8.10
CA GLN A 7 11.25 -28.63 -7.06
C GLN A 7 10.61 -27.22 -7.16
N ASN A 8 9.30 -27.17 -7.15
CA ASN A 8 8.45 -25.97 -7.13
C ASN A 8 9.01 -24.92 -6.15
N SER A 9 9.97 -24.16 -6.58
CA SER A 9 10.59 -23.12 -5.76
C SER A 9 9.69 -21.89 -5.81
N ARG A 10 9.06 -21.56 -4.68
CA ARG A 10 8.29 -20.33 -4.55
C ARG A 10 9.18 -19.09 -4.81
N GLU A 11 8.58 -18.02 -5.25
CA GLU A 11 9.24 -16.70 -5.35
C GLU A 11 8.72 -15.76 -4.26
N LEU A 12 9.53 -14.79 -3.86
CA LEU A 12 9.21 -13.81 -2.81
C LEU A 12 9.36 -12.39 -3.34
N LEU A 13 8.29 -11.60 -3.23
CA LEU A 13 8.34 -10.15 -3.43
C LEU A 13 8.27 -9.44 -2.08
N ILE A 14 9.14 -8.47 -1.84
CA ILE A 14 9.21 -7.69 -0.60
C ILE A 14 8.82 -6.23 -0.90
N GLN A 15 7.69 -5.77 -0.34
CA GLN A 15 7.20 -4.40 -0.45
C GLN A 15 6.74 -3.88 0.92
N LEU A 16 7.61 -3.15 1.62
CA LEU A 16 7.38 -2.64 2.98
C LEU A 16 7.04 -1.15 3.05
N ALA A 17 6.85 -0.52 1.90
CA ALA A 17 6.56 0.90 1.84
C ALA A 17 5.08 1.21 2.18
N ARG A 18 4.64 2.43 1.91
CA ARG A 18 3.31 2.93 2.25
C ARG A 18 2.23 2.32 1.33
N LEU A 19 0.95 2.56 1.66
CA LEU A 19 -0.20 2.07 0.90
C LEU A 19 -0.11 2.39 -0.60
N GLY A 20 0.23 3.63 -0.95
CA GLY A 20 0.36 4.03 -2.35
C GLY A 20 1.43 3.24 -3.11
N ASP A 21 2.58 2.98 -2.48
CA ASP A 21 3.66 2.18 -3.10
C ASP A 21 3.22 0.72 -3.29
N LEU A 22 2.50 0.15 -2.31
CA LEU A 22 1.98 -1.21 -2.43
C LEU A 22 0.96 -1.32 -3.56
N VAL A 23 0.00 -0.39 -3.64
CA VAL A 23 -1.00 -0.36 -4.73
C VAL A 23 -0.32 -0.19 -6.09
N GLN A 24 0.64 0.72 -6.19
CA GLN A 24 1.40 0.93 -7.43
C GLN A 24 2.31 -0.24 -7.79
N SER A 25 2.61 -1.17 -6.88
CA SER A 25 3.36 -2.40 -7.19
C SER A 25 2.47 -3.55 -7.67
N LEU A 26 1.14 -3.45 -7.59
CA LEU A 26 0.22 -4.49 -8.07
C LEU A 26 0.43 -4.86 -9.54
N PRO A 27 0.68 -3.93 -10.49
CA PRO A 27 1.00 -4.29 -11.87
C PRO A 27 2.24 -5.16 -12.01
N ALA A 28 3.25 -4.96 -11.17
CA ALA A 28 4.45 -5.79 -11.15
C ALA A 28 4.15 -7.19 -10.59
N ILE A 29 3.35 -7.28 -9.54
CA ILE A 29 2.89 -8.55 -8.95
C ILE A 29 2.11 -9.36 -9.99
N GLU A 30 1.11 -8.75 -10.64
CA GLU A 30 0.35 -9.42 -11.70
C GLU A 30 1.23 -9.88 -12.86
N ALA A 31 2.18 -9.04 -13.28
CA ALA A 31 3.08 -9.38 -14.39
C ALA A 31 4.04 -10.51 -14.04
N LEU A 32 4.49 -10.62 -12.77
CA LEU A 32 5.31 -11.74 -12.29
C LEU A 32 4.50 -13.04 -12.30
N VAL A 33 3.30 -13.02 -11.72
CA VAL A 33 2.41 -14.20 -11.69
C VAL A 33 2.07 -14.69 -13.08
N ASP A 34 1.82 -13.78 -14.03
CA ASP A 34 1.51 -14.19 -15.39
C ASP A 34 2.74 -14.67 -16.21
N ALA A 35 3.93 -14.21 -15.82
CA ALA A 35 5.16 -14.67 -16.46
C ALA A 35 5.49 -16.13 -16.10
N ASP A 36 5.11 -16.55 -14.90
CA ASP A 36 5.28 -17.93 -14.42
C ASP A 36 4.10 -18.34 -13.52
N PRO A 37 2.96 -18.75 -14.09
CA PRO A 37 1.76 -19.10 -13.33
C PRO A 37 1.91 -20.35 -12.45
N GLU A 38 2.87 -21.21 -12.73
CA GLU A 38 3.10 -22.45 -11.98
C GLU A 38 3.95 -22.21 -10.72
N THR A 39 4.71 -21.13 -10.67
CA THR A 39 5.54 -20.78 -9.53
C THR A 39 4.80 -19.81 -8.61
N PRO A 40 4.42 -20.23 -7.38
CA PRO A 40 3.72 -19.36 -6.46
C PRO A 40 4.57 -18.14 -6.05
N LEU A 41 4.02 -16.93 -6.17
CA LEU A 41 4.62 -15.69 -5.71
C LEU A 41 4.08 -15.33 -4.33
N ASP A 42 4.93 -15.43 -3.30
CA ASP A 42 4.62 -14.91 -1.97
C ASP A 42 4.93 -13.41 -1.90
N VAL A 43 4.14 -12.66 -1.13
CA VAL A 43 4.35 -11.22 -0.96
C VAL A 43 4.50 -10.87 0.51
N LEU A 44 5.68 -10.37 0.89
CA LEU A 44 5.94 -9.83 2.22
C LEU A 44 5.68 -8.33 2.19
N CYS A 45 4.72 -7.88 3.00
CA CYS A 45 4.33 -6.47 3.07
C CYS A 45 4.07 -6.04 4.52
N SER A 46 3.93 -4.73 4.74
CA SER A 46 3.57 -4.20 6.06
C SER A 46 2.24 -4.80 6.54
N ALA A 47 2.19 -5.29 7.78
CA ALA A 47 1.05 -6.00 8.34
C ALA A 47 -0.30 -5.25 8.19
N PRO A 48 -0.40 -3.92 8.43
CA PRO A 48 -1.65 -3.18 8.21
C PRO A 48 -2.12 -3.17 6.76
N LEU A 49 -1.23 -3.44 5.79
CA LEU A 49 -1.52 -3.38 4.35
C LEU A 49 -1.77 -4.76 3.74
N ALA A 50 -1.56 -5.84 4.48
CA ALA A 50 -1.70 -7.21 3.99
C ALA A 50 -3.09 -7.49 3.40
N THR A 51 -4.13 -6.86 3.95
CA THR A 51 -5.50 -6.98 3.47
C THR A 51 -5.74 -6.43 2.06
N VAL A 52 -4.89 -5.51 1.60
CA VAL A 52 -4.94 -5.00 0.21
C VAL A 52 -4.65 -6.12 -0.78
N LEU A 53 -3.71 -7.00 -0.43
CA LEU A 53 -3.27 -8.09 -1.29
C LEU A 53 -4.21 -9.31 -1.21
N GLY A 54 -5.02 -9.42 -0.17
CA GLY A 54 -5.99 -10.52 -0.02
C GLY A 54 -7.01 -10.61 -1.16
N GLU A 55 -7.24 -9.51 -1.86
CA GLU A 55 -8.12 -9.42 -3.03
C GLU A 55 -7.36 -9.51 -4.37
N ALA A 56 -6.03 -9.59 -4.34
CA ALA A 56 -5.22 -9.76 -5.53
C ALA A 56 -5.24 -11.23 -6.01
N ARG A 57 -5.46 -11.42 -7.30
CA ARG A 57 -5.58 -12.77 -7.88
C ARG A 57 -4.22 -13.45 -8.00
N ASN A 58 -4.21 -14.76 -7.74
CA ASN A 58 -3.10 -15.67 -8.04
C ASN A 58 -1.79 -15.38 -7.33
N ILE A 59 -1.78 -14.62 -6.22
CA ILE A 59 -0.64 -14.59 -5.32
C ILE A 59 -0.66 -15.84 -4.43
N GLY A 60 0.53 -16.26 -4.01
CA GLY A 60 0.70 -17.39 -3.10
C GLY A 60 0.29 -17.02 -1.69
N ARG A 61 1.25 -16.72 -0.82
CA ARG A 61 0.98 -16.27 0.55
C ARG A 61 1.22 -14.76 0.68
N VAL A 62 0.37 -14.10 1.44
CA VAL A 62 0.64 -12.76 1.96
C VAL A 62 1.29 -12.90 3.33
N ILE A 63 2.51 -12.40 3.47
CA ILE A 63 3.30 -12.48 4.70
C ILE A 63 3.30 -11.10 5.37
N PRO A 64 2.52 -10.91 6.45
CA PRO A 64 2.43 -9.61 7.13
C PRO A 64 3.68 -9.36 7.98
N TRP A 65 4.39 -8.27 7.69
CA TRP A 65 5.53 -7.82 8.45
C TRP A 65 5.14 -6.81 9.53
N ASP A 66 5.34 -7.17 10.79
CA ASP A 66 5.06 -6.29 11.93
C ASP A 66 6.26 -5.36 12.24
N GLY A 67 6.35 -4.29 11.48
CA GLY A 67 7.41 -3.29 11.68
C GLY A 67 7.32 -2.52 13.01
N ALA A 68 6.15 -2.47 13.65
CA ALA A 68 6.00 -1.84 14.96
C ALA A 68 6.64 -2.71 16.04
N ARG A 69 6.43 -4.02 16.00
CA ARG A 69 7.08 -4.99 16.90
C ARG A 69 8.60 -4.95 16.76
N TRP A 70 9.12 -4.89 15.55
CA TRP A 70 10.56 -4.78 15.32
C TRP A 70 11.15 -3.50 15.89
N ARG A 71 10.44 -2.41 15.83
CA ARG A 71 10.86 -1.15 16.46
C ARG A 71 10.88 -1.28 17.97
N ALA A 72 9.83 -1.82 18.58
CA ALA A 72 9.75 -2.06 20.01
C ALA A 72 10.90 -2.93 20.52
N TRP A 73 11.24 -3.99 19.79
CA TRP A 73 12.42 -4.80 20.12
C TRP A 73 13.74 -4.03 19.99
N GLY A 74 13.87 -3.15 19.01
CA GLY A 74 15.04 -2.27 18.92
C GLY A 74 15.20 -1.35 20.14
N GLU A 75 14.09 -0.85 20.67
CA GLU A 75 14.06 -0.02 21.88
C GLU A 75 14.38 -0.84 23.13
N GLN A 76 13.91 -2.08 23.22
CA GLN A 76 14.15 -2.98 24.35
C GLN A 76 15.55 -3.64 24.33
N TRP A 77 16.27 -3.55 23.22
CA TRP A 77 17.54 -4.25 23.03
C TRP A 77 18.58 -3.97 24.12
N SER A 78 18.68 -2.73 24.59
CA SER A 78 19.63 -2.33 25.63
C SER A 78 19.29 -2.89 27.01
N GLU A 79 18.01 -3.21 27.29
CA GLU A 79 17.53 -3.68 28.58
C GLU A 79 17.52 -5.21 28.67
N ASP A 80 17.05 -5.90 27.60
CA ASP A 80 16.97 -7.36 27.52
C ASP A 80 17.37 -7.86 26.11
N PRO A 81 18.67 -7.90 25.77
CA PRO A 81 19.13 -8.37 24.46
C PRO A 81 18.81 -9.84 24.21
N HIS A 82 18.88 -10.68 25.24
CA HIS A 82 18.63 -12.12 25.10
C HIS A 82 17.16 -12.46 24.88
N GLY A 83 16.26 -11.82 25.62
CA GLY A 83 14.81 -11.98 25.45
C GLY A 83 14.36 -11.44 24.10
N THR A 84 14.85 -10.27 23.73
CA THR A 84 14.58 -9.64 22.43
C THR A 84 15.05 -10.53 21.27
N LEU A 85 16.25 -11.08 21.33
CA LEU A 85 16.77 -11.98 20.29
C LEU A 85 15.89 -13.24 20.15
N ARG A 86 15.53 -13.89 21.28
CA ARG A 86 14.65 -15.07 21.26
C ARG A 86 13.28 -14.75 20.65
N ALA A 87 12.70 -13.60 21.02
CA ALA A 87 11.41 -13.16 20.47
C ALA A 87 11.49 -12.90 18.95
N ALA A 88 12.56 -12.26 18.49
CA ALA A 88 12.81 -12.03 17.07
C ALA A 88 13.00 -13.35 16.30
N GLN A 89 13.78 -14.29 16.83
CA GLN A 89 13.97 -15.63 16.24
C GLN A 89 12.65 -16.40 16.13
N ALA A 90 11.84 -16.40 17.21
CA ALA A 90 10.52 -17.05 17.20
C ALA A 90 9.58 -16.42 16.17
N TYR A 91 9.59 -15.09 16.04
CA TYR A 91 8.81 -14.40 15.03
C TYR A 91 9.24 -14.78 13.61
N LEU A 92 10.54 -14.79 13.33
CA LEU A 92 11.08 -15.17 12.03
C LEU A 92 10.76 -16.63 11.67
N ALA A 93 10.88 -17.55 12.63
CA ALA A 93 10.47 -18.94 12.44
C ALA A 93 8.97 -19.08 12.12
N GLY A 94 8.13 -18.17 12.64
CA GLY A 94 6.70 -18.13 12.38
C GLY A 94 6.32 -17.57 10.99
N LEU A 95 7.25 -16.94 10.27
CA LEU A 95 6.96 -16.46 8.90
C LEU A 95 6.82 -17.60 7.87
N GLY A 96 7.21 -18.81 8.22
CA GLY A 96 7.08 -19.99 7.39
C GLY A 96 8.33 -20.29 6.56
N GLU A 97 8.16 -20.57 5.26
CA GLU A 97 9.29 -20.90 4.38
C GLU A 97 10.37 -19.83 4.38
N SER A 98 11.60 -20.27 4.47
CA SER A 98 12.79 -19.42 4.45
C SER A 98 13.61 -19.56 3.16
N THR A 99 13.23 -20.48 2.26
CA THR A 99 13.96 -20.74 1.00
C THR A 99 13.07 -20.43 -0.20
N TYR A 100 13.58 -19.59 -1.08
CA TYR A 100 12.89 -19.15 -2.30
C TYR A 100 13.78 -19.31 -3.51
N GLY A 101 13.20 -19.64 -4.66
CA GLY A 101 13.93 -19.70 -5.93
C GLY A 101 14.42 -18.33 -6.38
N ARG A 102 13.63 -17.29 -6.10
CA ARG A 102 13.97 -15.90 -6.41
C ARG A 102 13.32 -14.92 -5.43
N ILE A 103 14.04 -13.84 -5.11
CA ILE A 103 13.56 -12.75 -4.25
C ILE A 103 13.58 -11.42 -5.03
N TYR A 104 12.48 -10.65 -4.92
CA TYR A 104 12.31 -9.33 -5.53
C TYR A 104 12.12 -8.26 -4.45
N PRO A 105 13.19 -7.66 -3.89
CA PRO A 105 13.07 -6.56 -2.96
C PRO A 105 12.81 -5.26 -3.73
N LEU A 106 11.60 -4.74 -3.63
CA LEU A 106 11.22 -3.51 -4.34
C LEU A 106 11.71 -2.25 -3.62
N ASN A 107 11.80 -2.30 -2.29
CA ASN A 107 12.24 -1.13 -1.51
C ASN A 107 13.76 -1.01 -1.44
N GLN A 108 14.25 0.21 -1.58
CA GLN A 108 15.68 0.55 -1.55
C GLN A 108 16.17 0.97 -0.15
N HIS A 109 15.37 0.73 0.89
CA HIS A 109 15.76 1.02 2.27
C HIS A 109 16.59 -0.13 2.85
N ASN A 110 17.64 0.20 3.61
CA ASN A 110 18.51 -0.79 4.25
C ASN A 110 17.74 -1.89 5.00
N ARG A 111 16.63 -1.54 5.67
CA ARG A 111 15.78 -2.53 6.35
C ARG A 111 15.21 -3.58 5.41
N SER A 112 14.72 -3.17 4.25
CA SER A 112 14.16 -4.08 3.25
C SER A 112 15.23 -4.98 2.64
N LEU A 113 16.40 -4.42 2.40
CA LEU A 113 17.55 -5.18 1.90
C LEU A 113 18.07 -6.19 2.95
N LEU A 114 18.17 -5.78 4.22
CA LEU A 114 18.53 -6.69 5.31
C LEU A 114 17.55 -7.86 5.46
N LEU A 115 16.25 -7.63 5.19
CA LEU A 115 15.26 -8.70 5.22
C LEU A 115 15.51 -9.78 4.16
N THR A 116 16.14 -9.46 3.05
CA THR A 116 16.49 -10.47 2.04
C THR A 116 17.47 -11.51 2.58
N HIS A 117 18.31 -11.11 3.56
CA HIS A 117 19.27 -12.02 4.20
C HIS A 117 18.61 -12.99 5.20
N LEU A 118 17.37 -12.75 5.59
CA LEU A 118 16.61 -13.69 6.43
C LEU A 118 16.06 -14.87 5.61
N PHE A 119 16.05 -14.73 4.29
CA PHE A 119 15.56 -15.75 3.37
C PHE A 119 16.74 -16.27 2.52
N SER A 120 16.77 -17.57 2.30
CA SER A 120 17.77 -18.21 1.42
C SER A 120 17.26 -18.19 -0.01
N SER A 121 18.09 -17.73 -0.95
CA SER A 121 17.78 -17.79 -2.38
C SER A 121 19.06 -17.85 -3.21
N PRO A 122 19.08 -18.65 -4.30
CA PRO A 122 20.15 -18.63 -5.29
C PRO A 122 20.11 -17.38 -6.17
N SER A 123 18.98 -16.67 -6.23
CA SER A 123 18.78 -15.52 -7.08
C SER A 123 18.00 -14.41 -6.35
N VAL A 124 18.73 -13.38 -5.92
CA VAL A 124 18.13 -12.16 -5.39
C VAL A 124 18.17 -11.11 -6.50
N ARG A 125 17.01 -10.65 -6.96
CA ARG A 125 16.92 -9.51 -7.89
C ARG A 125 16.90 -8.19 -7.13
N ALA A 126 17.84 -8.06 -6.20
CA ALA A 126 18.14 -6.80 -5.57
C ALA A 126 19.16 -6.04 -6.41
N ASP A 127 19.10 -4.73 -6.33
CA ASP A 127 20.10 -3.89 -6.95
C ASP A 127 21.35 -3.74 -6.14
N TRP A 128 21.37 -4.30 -4.96
CA TRP A 128 22.48 -4.23 -4.08
C TRP A 128 22.80 -5.63 -3.57
N ASP A 129 23.89 -6.17 -4.09
CA ASP A 129 24.53 -7.34 -3.56
C ASP A 129 25.83 -6.88 -2.87
N ASP A 130 25.89 -6.96 -1.56
CA ASP A 130 27.10 -6.69 -0.77
C ASP A 130 28.22 -7.70 -1.00
N ARG A 131 27.92 -8.79 -1.70
CA ARG A 131 28.84 -9.89 -2.01
C ARG A 131 29.54 -9.75 -3.37
N SER A 132 29.03 -8.88 -4.22
CA SER A 132 29.65 -8.58 -5.50
C SER A 132 29.82 -7.07 -5.64
N GLU A 133 30.90 -6.61 -6.24
CA GLU A 133 31.04 -5.21 -6.67
C GLU A 133 29.80 -4.81 -7.45
N ALA A 134 28.93 -4.10 -6.77
CA ALA A 134 27.52 -3.96 -7.11
C ALA A 134 27.35 -3.37 -8.50
N ARG A 135 26.83 -4.15 -9.43
CA ARG A 135 26.18 -3.61 -10.59
C ARG A 135 24.81 -3.10 -10.15
N ILE A 136 24.76 -1.84 -9.73
CA ILE A 136 23.51 -1.15 -9.46
C ILE A 136 22.65 -1.25 -10.71
N ARG A 137 21.47 -1.88 -10.58
CA ARG A 137 20.58 -2.01 -11.73
C ARG A 137 19.97 -0.65 -12.06
N PRO A 138 19.79 -0.31 -13.33
CA PRO A 138 19.32 1.02 -13.74
C PRO A 138 18.04 1.48 -13.06
N TRP A 139 17.09 0.56 -12.81
CA TRP A 139 15.82 0.87 -12.18
C TRP A 139 15.94 1.26 -10.70
N ALA A 140 16.85 0.65 -9.95
CA ALA A 140 17.04 1.06 -8.55
C ALA A 140 17.83 2.35 -8.43
N GLU A 141 18.80 2.54 -9.31
CA GLU A 141 19.48 3.83 -9.41
C GLU A 141 18.47 4.94 -9.74
N TYR A 142 17.58 4.69 -10.71
CA TYR A 142 16.49 5.59 -11.04
C TYR A 142 15.61 5.89 -9.83
N LEU A 143 15.11 4.87 -9.12
CA LEU A 143 14.25 5.05 -7.96
C LEU A 143 14.95 5.79 -6.81
N ARG A 144 16.24 5.52 -6.56
CA ARG A 144 17.03 6.27 -5.58
C ARG A 144 17.20 7.74 -5.99
N HIS A 145 17.47 7.98 -7.26
CA HIS A 145 17.60 9.34 -7.78
C HIS A 145 16.30 10.14 -7.62
N ILE A 146 15.17 9.59 -8.05
CA ILE A 146 13.88 10.29 -7.97
C ILE A 146 13.35 10.46 -6.54
N ALA A 147 13.82 9.66 -5.59
CA ALA A 147 13.45 9.81 -4.17
C ALA A 147 13.91 11.19 -3.63
N THR A 148 15.04 11.69 -4.09
CA THR A 148 15.60 12.99 -3.70
C THR A 148 15.38 14.09 -4.76
N HIS A 149 15.19 13.72 -6.03
CA HIS A 149 15.05 14.62 -7.17
C HIS A 149 13.71 14.37 -7.89
N ARG A 150 12.59 14.52 -7.17
CA ARG A 150 11.24 14.19 -7.67
C ARG A 150 10.87 14.88 -8.99
N GLY A 151 11.35 16.11 -9.21
CA GLY A 151 11.16 16.84 -10.46
C GLY A 151 11.74 16.17 -11.71
N ASN A 152 12.66 15.23 -11.53
CA ASN A 152 13.27 14.46 -12.64
C ASN A 152 12.48 13.22 -13.02
N ASN A 153 11.44 12.87 -12.25
CA ASN A 153 10.63 11.70 -12.55
C ASN A 153 9.90 11.87 -13.90
N ARG A 154 10.05 10.88 -14.77
CA ARG A 154 9.42 10.82 -16.10
C ARG A 154 8.70 9.47 -16.34
N VAL A 155 8.71 8.60 -15.37
CA VAL A 155 8.15 7.25 -15.47
C VAL A 155 7.12 7.07 -14.36
N HIS A 156 5.98 6.46 -14.68
CA HIS A 156 5.01 6.10 -13.64
C HIS A 156 5.63 5.08 -12.68
N LEU A 157 5.42 5.24 -11.37
CA LEU A 157 6.06 4.35 -10.38
C LEU A 157 5.67 2.89 -10.57
N ALA A 158 4.46 2.59 -11.04
CA ALA A 158 4.05 1.23 -11.37
C ALA A 158 4.97 0.60 -12.44
N ASP A 159 5.37 1.37 -13.46
CA ASP A 159 6.29 0.90 -14.49
C ASP A 159 7.71 0.72 -13.94
N ALA A 160 8.12 1.60 -13.02
CA ALA A 160 9.41 1.47 -12.33
C ALA A 160 9.45 0.20 -11.46
N TRP A 161 8.37 -0.13 -10.76
CA TRP A 161 8.26 -1.39 -10.01
C TRP A 161 8.30 -2.63 -10.92
N CYS A 162 7.67 -2.57 -12.10
CA CYS A 162 7.81 -3.61 -13.11
C CYS A 162 9.27 -3.77 -13.57
N GLY A 163 9.94 -2.65 -13.83
CA GLY A 163 11.35 -2.64 -14.21
C GLY A 163 12.26 -3.24 -13.13
N MET A 164 12.02 -2.91 -11.85
CA MET A 164 12.69 -3.51 -10.70
C MET A 164 12.52 -5.02 -10.65
N SER A 165 11.31 -5.49 -10.90
CA SER A 165 10.98 -6.92 -10.92
C SER A 165 11.48 -7.65 -12.16
N GLY A 166 11.96 -6.92 -13.18
CA GLY A 166 12.42 -7.48 -14.45
C GLY A 166 11.29 -7.94 -15.37
N VAL A 167 10.09 -7.42 -15.17
CA VAL A 167 8.91 -7.64 -16.00
C VAL A 167 8.52 -6.39 -16.77
N ARG A 168 7.68 -6.55 -17.80
CA ARG A 168 7.16 -5.42 -18.58
C ARG A 168 5.83 -4.94 -18.02
N PRO A 169 5.59 -3.61 -17.96
CA PRO A 169 4.27 -3.08 -17.64
C PRO A 169 3.22 -3.59 -18.64
N ARG A 170 2.04 -3.91 -18.14
CA ARG A 170 0.94 -4.42 -18.96
C ARG A 170 0.11 -3.33 -19.64
N GLY A 171 0.33 -2.06 -19.31
CA GLY A 171 -0.42 -0.92 -19.84
C GLY A 171 -1.89 -0.89 -19.43
N ARG A 172 -2.26 -1.63 -18.38
CA ARG A 172 -3.62 -1.65 -17.81
C ARG A 172 -3.58 -1.56 -16.30
N ALA A 173 -4.63 -1.03 -15.69
CA ALA A 173 -4.81 -1.08 -14.25
C ALA A 173 -4.94 -2.54 -13.76
N PRO A 174 -4.45 -2.87 -12.56
CA PRO A 174 -4.68 -4.15 -11.93
C PRO A 174 -6.18 -4.44 -11.81
N LEU A 175 -6.56 -5.70 -12.02
CA LEU A 175 -7.92 -6.15 -11.78
C LEU A 175 -8.12 -6.32 -10.28
N PHE A 176 -8.72 -5.33 -9.68
CA PHE A 176 -9.01 -5.29 -8.27
C PHE A 176 -10.52 -5.38 -8.04
N GLN A 177 -10.95 -6.30 -7.18
CA GLN A 177 -12.35 -6.36 -6.75
C GLN A 177 -12.46 -5.77 -5.35
N PRO A 178 -13.50 -4.96 -5.07
CA PRO A 178 -13.70 -4.45 -3.73
C PRO A 178 -13.94 -5.61 -2.77
N PRO A 179 -13.32 -5.57 -1.57
CA PRO A 179 -13.49 -6.62 -0.58
C PRO A 179 -14.96 -6.78 -0.16
N ALA A 180 -15.36 -8.03 0.10
CA ALA A 180 -16.68 -8.38 0.62
C ALA A 180 -16.75 -8.10 2.13
N VAL A 181 -16.65 -6.82 2.53
CA VAL A 181 -16.71 -6.37 3.92
C VAL A 181 -17.91 -5.46 4.14
N GLU A 182 -18.45 -5.42 5.36
CA GLU A 182 -19.50 -4.46 5.71
C GLU A 182 -18.90 -3.12 6.13
N LEU A 183 -19.54 -2.03 5.70
CA LEU A 183 -19.23 -0.68 6.19
C LEU A 183 -19.82 -0.52 7.61
N PRO A 184 -19.27 0.37 8.46
CA PRO A 184 -19.94 0.76 9.70
C PRO A 184 -21.39 1.19 9.45
N ASP A 185 -22.31 0.88 10.38
CA ASP A 185 -23.75 1.05 10.20
C ASP A 185 -24.15 2.44 9.74
N ASP A 186 -23.52 3.47 10.28
CA ASP A 186 -23.78 4.86 9.91
C ASP A 186 -23.14 5.28 8.58
N LEU A 187 -22.20 4.51 8.05
CA LEU A 187 -21.63 4.65 6.71
C LEU A 187 -22.30 3.70 5.69
N ALA A 188 -23.07 2.73 6.13
CA ALA A 188 -23.78 1.78 5.26
C ALA A 188 -24.69 2.45 4.24
N PRO A 189 -25.40 3.57 4.56
CA PRO A 189 -26.25 4.29 3.59
C PRO A 189 -25.48 4.97 2.44
N ILE A 190 -24.16 5.10 2.54
CA ILE A 190 -23.33 5.74 1.51
C ILE A 190 -23.45 4.97 0.19
N GLY A 191 -23.78 5.71 -0.87
CA GLY A 191 -23.95 5.15 -2.22
C GLY A 191 -25.25 4.34 -2.41
N GLN A 192 -26.19 4.34 -1.45
CA GLN A 192 -27.54 3.82 -1.65
C GLN A 192 -28.46 4.85 -2.31
N ARG A 193 -28.17 6.14 -2.13
CA ARG A 193 -28.89 7.23 -2.78
C ARG A 193 -28.39 7.39 -4.22
N GLN A 194 -29.33 7.64 -5.13
CA GLN A 194 -28.96 8.05 -6.49
C GLN A 194 -28.24 9.40 -6.44
N GLY A 195 -27.20 9.55 -7.25
CA GLY A 195 -26.45 10.79 -7.36
C GLY A 195 -24.94 10.60 -7.41
N LEU A 196 -24.25 11.72 -7.48
CA LEU A 196 -22.79 11.78 -7.60
C LEU A 196 -22.13 11.71 -6.22
N LEU A 197 -21.49 10.59 -5.90
CA LEU A 197 -20.69 10.45 -4.67
C LEU A 197 -19.23 10.82 -4.95
N VAL A 198 -18.72 11.75 -4.15
CA VAL A 198 -17.31 12.20 -4.19
C VAL A 198 -16.63 11.91 -2.85
N ALA A 199 -15.47 11.27 -2.89
CA ALA A 199 -14.63 11.14 -1.73
C ALA A 199 -13.60 12.29 -1.65
N LEU A 200 -13.51 12.93 -0.49
CA LEU A 200 -12.47 13.91 -0.19
C LEU A 200 -11.44 13.31 0.76
N VAL A 201 -10.20 13.22 0.30
CA VAL A 201 -9.07 12.78 1.13
C VAL A 201 -8.59 13.97 1.95
N THR A 202 -8.89 13.96 3.25
CA THR A 202 -8.65 15.11 4.14
C THR A 202 -7.20 15.24 4.59
N GLY A 203 -6.42 14.14 4.51
CA GLY A 203 -5.04 14.09 4.98
C GLY A 203 -4.03 13.79 3.89
N ALA A 204 -2.76 14.02 4.24
CA ALA A 204 -1.60 13.61 3.46
C ALA A 204 -0.50 13.06 4.39
N GLY A 205 0.54 12.46 3.82
CA GLY A 205 1.68 11.95 4.60
C GLY A 205 2.47 13.03 5.35
N GLU A 206 2.35 14.28 4.93
CA GLU A 206 3.00 15.47 5.50
C GLU A 206 1.98 16.59 5.60
N THR A 207 2.04 17.37 6.68
CA THR A 207 1.03 18.41 7.00
C THR A 207 1.00 19.54 5.96
N ASP A 208 2.14 19.89 5.40
CA ASP A 208 2.28 20.94 4.38
C ASP A 208 1.60 20.60 3.05
N ARG A 209 1.31 19.30 2.83
CA ARG A 209 0.55 18.83 1.66
C ARG A 209 -0.95 18.73 1.91
N CYS A 210 -1.40 18.91 3.15
CA CYS A 210 -2.81 18.85 3.47
C CYS A 210 -3.56 20.09 2.99
N VAL A 211 -4.71 19.88 2.38
CA VAL A 211 -5.66 20.97 2.10
C VAL A 211 -6.36 21.35 3.41
N SER A 212 -6.46 22.66 3.69
CA SER A 212 -7.06 23.11 4.95
C SER A 212 -8.53 22.71 5.07
N PRO A 213 -9.03 22.42 6.30
CA PRO A 213 -10.45 22.12 6.53
C PRO A 213 -11.38 23.22 6.00
N ALA A 214 -11.00 24.49 6.16
CA ALA A 214 -11.77 25.62 5.64
C ALA A 214 -11.90 25.60 4.10
N THR A 215 -10.86 25.18 3.39
CA THR A 215 -10.89 25.04 1.93
C THR A 215 -11.79 23.87 1.52
N TRP A 216 -11.67 22.71 2.17
CA TRP A 216 -12.55 21.58 1.94
C TRP A 216 -14.04 21.91 2.25
N GLY A 217 -14.29 22.63 3.35
CA GLY A 217 -15.64 23.07 3.71
C GLY A 217 -16.27 23.97 2.63
N ARG A 218 -15.53 24.97 2.13
CA ARG A 218 -16.00 25.83 1.03
C ARG A 218 -16.27 25.03 -0.23
N TRP A 219 -15.36 24.16 -0.63
CA TRP A 219 -15.54 23.32 -1.81
C TRP A 219 -16.76 22.41 -1.66
N THR A 220 -16.92 21.75 -0.52
CA THR A 220 -18.05 20.86 -0.24
C THR A 220 -19.39 21.61 -0.31
N LYS A 221 -19.47 22.78 0.33
CA LYS A 221 -20.67 23.63 0.28
C LYS A 221 -21.00 24.00 -1.17
N GLU A 222 -20.03 24.47 -1.93
CA GLU A 222 -20.24 24.89 -3.33
C GLU A 222 -20.69 23.70 -4.19
N PHE A 223 -20.00 22.57 -4.12
CA PHE A 223 -20.37 21.35 -4.83
C PHE A 223 -21.81 20.91 -4.51
N LEU A 224 -22.19 20.85 -3.23
CA LEU A 224 -23.54 20.44 -2.83
C LEU A 224 -24.63 21.44 -3.19
N THR A 225 -24.28 22.72 -3.30
CA THR A 225 -25.21 23.76 -3.74
C THR A 225 -25.49 23.69 -5.25
N GLN A 226 -24.45 23.36 -6.03
CA GLN A 226 -24.56 23.27 -7.50
C GLN A 226 -25.05 21.90 -7.98
N THR A 227 -25.13 20.89 -7.10
CA THR A 227 -25.48 19.53 -7.49
C THR A 227 -26.62 18.99 -6.63
N ASP A 228 -27.84 18.90 -7.17
CA ASP A 228 -29.05 18.52 -6.42
C ASP A 228 -28.93 17.15 -5.72
N ALA A 229 -28.33 16.16 -6.37
CA ALA A 229 -28.13 14.80 -5.85
C ALA A 229 -26.67 14.50 -5.47
N GLY A 230 -25.80 15.51 -5.35
CA GLY A 230 -24.41 15.34 -4.95
C GLY A 230 -24.26 14.86 -3.51
N GLN A 231 -23.29 14.02 -3.25
CA GLN A 231 -22.96 13.47 -1.93
C GLN A 231 -21.45 13.54 -1.74
N VAL A 232 -21.01 13.75 -0.51
CA VAL A 232 -19.58 13.84 -0.16
C VAL A 232 -19.29 12.89 0.99
N VAL A 233 -18.19 12.16 0.89
CA VAL A 233 -17.62 11.42 2.01
C VAL A 233 -16.21 11.90 2.29
N LEU A 234 -15.95 12.27 3.55
CA LEU A 234 -14.63 12.64 4.04
C LEU A 234 -13.90 11.38 4.43
N ILE A 235 -12.69 11.17 3.92
CA ILE A 235 -11.85 10.01 4.23
C ILE A 235 -10.48 10.45 4.73
N GLY A 236 -9.95 9.70 5.68
CA GLY A 236 -8.67 9.96 6.32
C GLY A 236 -8.39 8.94 7.41
N SER A 237 -7.19 8.99 8.00
CA SER A 237 -6.85 8.17 9.17
C SER A 237 -7.42 8.79 10.45
N GLY A 238 -7.16 8.18 11.60
CA GLY A 238 -7.55 8.73 12.90
C GLY A 238 -6.90 10.08 13.21
N ARG A 239 -5.81 10.45 12.54
CA ARG A 239 -5.15 11.77 12.69
C ARG A 239 -5.97 12.91 12.11
N GLU A 240 -6.79 12.62 11.10
CA GLU A 240 -7.60 13.60 10.39
C GLU A 240 -9.02 13.77 10.98
N ARG A 241 -9.34 13.12 12.10
CA ARG A 241 -10.70 13.23 12.74
C ARG A 241 -11.10 14.66 13.05
N GLU A 242 -10.20 15.44 13.63
CA GLU A 242 -10.46 16.85 13.94
C GLU A 242 -10.71 17.67 12.67
N ALA A 243 -9.95 17.40 11.62
CA ALA A 243 -10.14 18.05 10.32
C ALA A 243 -11.49 17.66 9.68
N GLY A 244 -11.86 16.38 9.73
CA GLY A 244 -13.16 15.90 9.25
C GLY A 244 -14.32 16.55 9.98
N GLN A 245 -14.26 16.61 11.31
CA GLN A 245 -15.27 17.27 12.14
C GLN A 245 -15.38 18.78 11.81
N ALA A 246 -14.24 19.49 11.71
CA ALA A 246 -14.22 20.90 11.36
C ALA A 246 -14.81 21.18 9.97
N ILE A 247 -14.57 20.30 9.00
CA ILE A 247 -15.21 20.38 7.67
C ILE A 247 -16.74 20.24 7.83
N LEU A 248 -17.21 19.19 8.51
CA LEU A 248 -18.63 18.92 8.68
C LEU A 248 -19.36 20.08 9.39
N GLU A 249 -18.78 20.65 10.43
CA GLU A 249 -19.32 21.80 11.17
C GLU A 249 -19.42 23.07 10.32
N SER A 250 -18.54 23.22 9.32
CA SER A 250 -18.56 24.36 8.41
C SER A 250 -19.67 24.27 7.34
N ILE A 251 -20.31 23.10 7.19
CA ILE A 251 -21.37 22.88 6.22
C ILE A 251 -22.72 23.31 6.79
N PRO A 252 -23.54 24.08 6.05
CA PRO A 252 -24.89 24.45 6.49
C PRO A 252 -25.73 23.22 6.86
N ALA A 253 -26.50 23.29 7.96
CA ALA A 253 -27.29 22.18 8.49
C ALA A 253 -28.19 21.51 7.41
N LEU A 254 -28.75 22.28 6.48
CA LEU A 254 -29.58 21.78 5.37
C LEU A 254 -28.80 20.82 4.44
N LEU A 255 -27.48 20.98 4.33
CA LEU A 255 -26.61 20.18 3.44
C LEU A 255 -25.88 19.04 4.17
N GLN A 256 -25.78 19.08 5.50
CA GLN A 256 -25.06 18.09 6.29
C GLN A 256 -25.55 16.65 6.08
N GLY A 257 -26.85 16.45 5.85
CA GLY A 257 -27.43 15.14 5.53
C GLY A 257 -26.93 14.49 4.22
N ARG A 258 -26.07 15.19 3.47
CA ARG A 258 -25.41 14.73 2.24
C ARG A 258 -23.90 14.59 2.39
N VAL A 259 -23.37 14.76 3.62
CA VAL A 259 -21.95 14.63 3.95
C VAL A 259 -21.77 13.56 5.01
N TRP A 260 -20.87 12.64 4.79
CA TRP A 260 -20.46 11.61 5.74
C TRP A 260 -19.00 11.82 6.16
N ASP A 261 -18.74 11.78 7.45
CA ASP A 261 -17.38 11.76 7.97
C ASP A 261 -16.96 10.33 8.28
N ALA A 262 -16.09 9.77 7.43
CA ALA A 262 -15.49 8.46 7.58
C ALA A 262 -14.03 8.52 8.07
N THR A 263 -13.54 9.70 8.49
CA THR A 263 -12.15 9.87 8.95
C THR A 263 -11.86 9.01 10.19
N GLY A 264 -10.85 8.13 10.07
CA GLY A 264 -10.46 7.20 11.12
C GLY A 264 -11.53 6.19 11.55
N ARG A 265 -12.52 5.93 10.69
CA ARG A 265 -13.67 5.06 10.99
C ARG A 265 -13.76 3.85 10.06
N THR A 266 -12.85 3.73 9.11
CA THR A 266 -12.79 2.61 8.18
C THR A 266 -11.48 1.86 8.33
N SER A 267 -11.53 0.53 8.27
CA SER A 267 -10.38 -0.30 7.94
C SER A 267 -9.98 -0.10 6.47
N ILE A 268 -8.80 -0.58 6.08
CA ILE A 268 -8.38 -0.49 4.66
C ILE A 268 -9.36 -1.21 3.72
N PRO A 269 -9.82 -2.45 4.00
CA PRO A 269 -10.84 -3.07 3.16
C PRO A 269 -12.15 -2.27 3.06
N GLN A 270 -12.60 -1.69 4.17
CA GLN A 270 -13.79 -0.83 4.17
C GLN A 270 -13.58 0.46 3.34
N LEU A 271 -12.39 1.06 3.45
CA LEU A 271 -12.01 2.20 2.61
C LEU A 271 -12.05 1.83 1.13
N MET A 272 -11.50 0.67 0.75
CA MET A 272 -11.53 0.19 -0.63
C MET A 272 -12.97 -0.01 -1.14
N LYS A 273 -13.84 -0.65 -0.33
CA LYS A 273 -15.27 -0.78 -0.65
C LYS A 273 -15.94 0.60 -0.81
N LEU A 274 -15.61 1.54 0.05
CA LEU A 274 -16.15 2.89 0.02
C LEU A 274 -15.71 3.65 -1.23
N LEU A 275 -14.41 3.62 -1.55
CA LEU A 275 -13.86 4.25 -2.75
C LEU A 275 -14.45 3.68 -4.05
N HIS A 276 -14.72 2.37 -4.08
CA HIS A 276 -15.38 1.73 -5.22
C HIS A 276 -16.79 2.27 -5.50
N LYS A 277 -17.48 2.79 -4.49
CA LYS A 277 -18.79 3.45 -4.63
C LYS A 277 -18.68 4.89 -5.13
N CYS A 278 -17.50 5.51 -5.02
CA CYS A 278 -17.30 6.90 -5.38
C CYS A 278 -17.09 7.07 -6.89
N ARG A 279 -17.69 8.10 -7.46
CA ARG A 279 -17.44 8.48 -8.84
C ARG A 279 -16.12 9.23 -8.99
N TRP A 280 -15.77 10.03 -8.00
CA TRP A 280 -14.52 10.77 -7.94
C TRP A 280 -13.89 10.68 -6.55
N VAL A 281 -12.57 10.69 -6.54
CA VAL A 281 -11.73 10.82 -5.34
C VAL A 281 -10.84 12.04 -5.53
N ILE A 282 -10.89 12.97 -4.60
CA ILE A 282 -10.16 14.24 -4.67
C ILE A 282 -9.32 14.40 -3.41
N GLY A 283 -8.07 14.78 -3.56
CA GLY A 283 -7.15 14.99 -2.43
C GLY A 283 -5.75 15.33 -2.87
N ALA A 284 -4.84 15.45 -1.89
CA ALA A 284 -3.42 15.52 -2.14
C ALA A 284 -2.87 14.13 -2.53
N ASP A 285 -1.68 14.08 -3.14
CA ASP A 285 -1.00 12.83 -3.51
C ASP A 285 -0.75 11.96 -2.27
N THR A 286 -1.58 10.92 -2.11
CA THR A 286 -1.58 10.02 -0.94
C THR A 286 -2.22 8.67 -1.30
N GLY A 287 -2.01 7.64 -0.45
CA GLY A 287 -2.41 6.26 -0.69
C GLY A 287 -3.81 6.04 -1.28
N PRO A 288 -4.88 6.66 -0.75
CA PRO A 288 -6.24 6.48 -1.25
C PRO A 288 -6.48 6.93 -2.70
N LEU A 289 -5.62 7.78 -3.27
CA LEU A 289 -5.74 8.23 -4.66
C LEU A 289 -5.18 7.23 -5.68
N HIS A 290 -4.33 6.31 -5.26
CA HIS A 290 -3.76 5.26 -6.10
C HIS A 290 -4.69 4.08 -6.23
#